data_eed8d07db17f9ad604fb908e1743500a
#
_entry.id   eed8d07db17f9ad604fb908e1743500a
#
_cell.length_a   1.000
_cell.length_b   1.000
_cell.length_c   1.000
_cell.angle_alpha   90.00
_cell.angle_beta   90.00
_cell.angle_gamma   90.00
#
_symmetry.space_group_name_H-M   'P 1'
#
loop_
_entity.id
_entity.type
_entity.pdbx_description
1 polymer ?
#
loop_
_entity_poly.entity_id
_entity_poly.type
_entity_poly.pdbx_seq_one_letter_code
_entity_poly.pdbx_strand_id
1 'polypeptide(L)'
;MPHPTPRTPHQRKQDTLDRLEHDVDAWVATAGEGGEPYMVPLSFLWDGAGLLISTASASPTARNLLANGRVRVGVGLVRDVVLVEGTARATPADEIPAEVGDAFAAKAGFDPRKSADPYHYFHITPRRLQAWREADELAGRDLIRDGEWTVS
;
A
#
# COMPACT_ATOMS: atom_id res chain seq x y z
N MET A 1 -30.84 15.07 -0.89
CA MET A 1 -29.58 15.42 -1.55
C MET A 1 -29.35 14.50 -2.72
N PRO A 2 -29.16 15.00 -3.92
CA PRO A 2 -28.78 14.15 -5.02
C PRO A 2 -27.41 13.53 -4.71
N HIS A 3 -27.29 12.24 -4.94
CA HIS A 3 -25.99 11.59 -4.87
C HIS A 3 -25.08 12.16 -5.95
N PRO A 4 -23.79 12.37 -5.64
CA PRO A 4 -22.86 12.77 -6.67
C PRO A 4 -22.85 11.72 -7.78
N THR A 5 -22.74 12.17 -9.02
CA THR A 5 -22.60 11.28 -10.16
C THR A 5 -21.32 10.44 -9.98
N PRO A 6 -21.37 9.13 -10.29
CA PRO A 6 -20.15 8.32 -10.25
C PRO A 6 -19.05 8.94 -11.11
N ARG A 7 -17.82 8.87 -10.60
CA ARG A 7 -16.66 9.34 -11.37
C ARG A 7 -16.48 8.47 -12.62
N THR A 8 -15.98 9.07 -13.68
CA THR A 8 -15.53 8.28 -14.83
C THR A 8 -14.38 7.35 -14.39
N PRO A 9 -14.14 6.24 -15.10
CA PRO A 9 -12.99 5.39 -14.80
C PRO A 9 -11.67 6.15 -14.81
N HIS A 10 -11.48 7.04 -15.76
CA HIS A 10 -10.27 7.89 -15.84
C HIS A 10 -10.12 8.79 -14.61
N GLN A 11 -11.19 9.47 -14.21
CA GLN A 11 -11.15 10.34 -13.03
C GLN A 11 -10.90 9.55 -11.76
N ARG A 12 -11.50 8.37 -11.65
CA ARG A 12 -11.28 7.47 -10.51
C ARG A 12 -9.81 7.06 -10.40
N LYS A 13 -9.18 6.72 -11.52
CA LYS A 13 -7.76 6.41 -11.56
C LYS A 13 -6.90 7.59 -11.14
N GLN A 14 -7.19 8.80 -11.67
CA GLN A 14 -6.44 10.01 -11.31
C GLN A 14 -6.55 10.33 -9.83
N ASP A 15 -7.74 10.26 -9.26
CA ASP A 15 -7.96 10.51 -7.84
C ASP A 15 -7.21 9.49 -6.97
N THR A 16 -7.18 8.24 -7.41
CA THR A 16 -6.45 7.18 -6.72
C THR A 16 -4.94 7.42 -6.76
N LEU A 17 -4.41 7.77 -7.93
CA LEU A 17 -2.97 8.09 -8.07
C LEU A 17 -2.59 9.30 -7.22
N ASP A 18 -3.43 10.33 -7.18
CA ASP A 18 -3.20 11.50 -6.34
C ASP A 18 -3.14 11.13 -4.87
N ARG A 19 -4.04 10.25 -4.42
CA ARG A 19 -4.03 9.78 -3.05
C ARG A 19 -2.77 8.98 -2.72
N LEU A 20 -2.38 8.06 -3.59
CA LEU A 20 -1.16 7.26 -3.41
C LEU A 20 0.10 8.14 -3.36
N GLU A 21 0.12 9.21 -4.15
CA GLU A 21 1.23 10.15 -4.19
C GLU A 21 1.33 11.00 -2.92
N HIS A 22 0.19 11.48 -2.40
CA HIS A 22 0.17 12.50 -1.36
C HIS A 22 -0.10 11.96 0.06
N ASP A 23 -0.84 10.86 0.22
CA ASP A 23 -1.06 10.28 1.55
C ASP A 23 0.23 9.67 2.08
N VAL A 24 0.43 9.78 3.38
CA VAL A 24 1.66 9.32 4.04
C VAL A 24 1.46 7.97 4.73
N ASP A 25 0.30 7.78 5.35
CA ASP A 25 0.03 6.61 6.18
C ASP A 25 -1.09 5.76 5.60
N ALA A 26 -1.02 4.46 5.87
CA ALA A 26 -2.00 3.48 5.42
C ALA A 26 -2.20 2.40 6.47
N TRP A 27 -3.33 1.71 6.39
CA TRP A 27 -3.56 0.47 7.15
C TRP A 27 -2.99 -0.70 6.37
N VAL A 28 -2.14 -1.48 7.04
CA VAL A 28 -1.47 -2.64 6.44
C VAL A 28 -1.93 -3.91 7.15
N ALA A 29 -2.57 -4.79 6.42
CA ALA A 29 -3.11 -6.05 6.91
C ALA A 29 -2.30 -7.22 6.38
N THR A 30 -1.92 -8.13 7.27
CA THR A 30 -1.18 -9.34 6.96
C THR A 30 -1.75 -10.50 7.76
N ALA A 31 -1.35 -11.71 7.44
CA ALA A 31 -1.71 -12.89 8.22
C ALA A 31 -0.52 -13.83 8.30
N GLY A 32 -0.36 -14.48 9.45
CA GLY A 32 0.69 -15.47 9.66
C GLY A 32 0.22 -16.88 9.34
N GLU A 33 1.00 -17.85 9.79
CA GLU A 33 0.62 -19.25 9.76
C GLU A 33 -0.68 -19.45 10.56
N GLY A 34 -1.62 -20.19 10.00
CA GLY A 34 -2.93 -20.37 10.60
C GLY A 34 -3.94 -19.29 10.22
N GLY A 35 -3.54 -18.27 9.46
CA GLY A 35 -4.44 -17.27 8.90
C GLY A 35 -4.94 -16.22 9.88
N GLU A 36 -4.29 -16.05 11.04
CA GLU A 36 -4.71 -15.03 12.00
C GLU A 36 -4.44 -13.63 11.44
N PRO A 37 -5.47 -12.78 11.31
CA PRO A 37 -5.30 -11.44 10.76
C PRO A 37 -4.54 -10.52 11.72
N TYR A 38 -3.71 -9.67 11.14
CA TYR A 38 -2.98 -8.64 11.88
C TYR A 38 -2.99 -7.35 11.06
N MET A 39 -3.24 -6.21 11.70
CA MET A 39 -3.34 -4.94 10.99
C MET A 39 -2.73 -3.81 11.82
N VAL A 40 -1.88 -3.01 11.18
CA VAL A 40 -1.22 -1.85 11.79
C VAL A 40 -1.18 -0.69 10.81
N PRO A 41 -1.09 0.57 11.29
CA PRO A 41 -0.80 1.70 10.42
C PRO A 41 0.70 1.77 10.15
N LEU A 42 1.08 2.03 8.90
CA LEU A 42 2.47 2.25 8.50
C LEU A 42 2.52 3.36 7.46
N SER A 43 3.63 4.10 7.45
CA SER A 43 3.89 5.05 6.39
C SER A 43 4.30 4.32 5.11
N PHE A 44 4.00 4.91 3.96
CA PHE A 44 4.31 4.29 2.68
C PHE A 44 4.80 5.32 1.67
N LEU A 45 5.53 4.83 0.68
CA LEU A 45 5.94 5.58 -0.49
C LEU A 45 5.39 4.87 -1.73
N TRP A 46 4.63 5.60 -2.55
CA TRP A 46 4.22 5.14 -3.88
C TRP A 46 5.31 5.50 -4.87
N ASP A 47 5.84 4.53 -5.60
CA ASP A 47 6.94 4.73 -6.55
C ASP A 47 6.50 4.72 -8.02
N GLY A 48 5.19 4.72 -8.27
CA GLY A 48 4.62 4.61 -9.60
C GLY A 48 4.30 3.18 -10.02
N ALA A 49 4.86 2.19 -9.36
CA ALA A 49 4.66 0.76 -9.64
C ALA A 49 4.12 0.00 -8.43
N GLY A 50 4.45 0.43 -7.24
CA GLY A 50 4.04 -0.24 -6.01
C GLY A 50 4.21 0.64 -4.79
N LEU A 51 3.94 0.04 -3.62
CA LEU A 51 4.05 0.73 -2.34
C LEU A 51 5.24 0.17 -1.58
N LEU A 52 6.09 1.08 -1.11
CA LEU A 52 7.20 0.72 -0.23
C LEU A 52 6.80 1.04 1.21
N ILE A 53 6.87 0.04 2.08
CA ILE A 53 6.67 0.19 3.51
C ILE A 53 7.92 -0.29 4.25
N SER A 54 8.03 0.05 5.52
CA SER A 54 9.11 -0.43 6.36
C SER A 54 8.61 -0.67 7.78
N THR A 55 9.14 -1.71 8.40
CA THR A 55 8.80 -2.04 9.79
C THR A 55 9.98 -2.80 10.43
N ALA A 56 10.01 -2.81 11.76
CA ALA A 56 11.03 -3.55 12.48
C ALA A 56 11.02 -5.02 12.08
N SER A 57 12.20 -5.59 11.88
CA SER A 57 12.35 -6.99 11.43
C SER A 57 11.71 -8.00 12.38
N ALA A 58 11.62 -7.67 13.67
CA ALA A 58 11.01 -8.53 14.69
C ALA A 58 9.50 -8.30 14.84
N SER A 59 8.89 -7.35 14.09
CA SER A 59 7.46 -7.08 14.20
C SER A 59 6.61 -8.23 13.65
N PRO A 60 5.35 -8.39 14.12
CA PRO A 60 4.45 -9.38 13.53
C PRO A 60 4.23 -9.16 12.04
N THR A 61 4.12 -7.90 11.59
CA THR A 61 3.98 -7.58 10.17
C THR A 61 5.16 -8.11 9.36
N ALA A 62 6.39 -7.84 9.81
CA ALA A 62 7.58 -8.33 9.12
C ALA A 62 7.62 -9.84 9.08
N ARG A 63 7.35 -10.50 10.20
CA ARG A 63 7.33 -11.97 10.26
C ARG A 63 6.30 -12.56 9.30
N ASN A 64 5.09 -11.98 9.25
CA ASN A 64 4.05 -12.44 8.35
C ASN A 64 4.47 -12.28 6.89
N LEU A 65 5.01 -11.10 6.54
CA LEU A 65 5.42 -10.82 5.16
C LEU A 65 6.61 -11.66 4.72
N LEU A 66 7.55 -11.93 5.63
CA LEU A 66 8.67 -12.82 5.33
C LEU A 66 8.21 -14.26 5.13
N ALA A 67 7.13 -14.68 5.82
CA ALA A 67 6.61 -16.03 5.72
C ALA A 67 5.82 -16.28 4.43
N ASN A 68 5.00 -15.32 3.96
CA ASN A 68 4.12 -15.57 2.81
C ASN A 68 4.01 -14.42 1.80
N GLY A 69 4.47 -13.22 2.12
CA GLY A 69 4.44 -12.06 1.22
C GLY A 69 3.06 -11.51 0.89
N ARG A 70 1.99 -12.03 1.48
CA ARG A 70 0.63 -11.56 1.19
C ARG A 70 0.28 -10.36 2.02
N VAL A 71 -0.30 -9.34 1.38
CA VAL A 71 -0.59 -8.08 2.05
C VAL A 71 -1.82 -7.40 1.44
N ARG A 72 -2.59 -6.73 2.30
CA ARG A 72 -3.64 -5.80 1.88
C ARG A 72 -3.38 -4.46 2.54
N VAL A 73 -3.60 -3.40 1.76
CA VAL A 73 -3.34 -2.03 2.21
C VAL A 73 -4.58 -1.19 1.96
N GLY A 74 -5.04 -0.49 2.99
CA GLY A 74 -6.14 0.46 2.87
C GLY A 74 -5.61 1.88 3.02
N VAL A 75 -5.86 2.72 2.02
CA VAL A 75 -5.37 4.09 1.97
C VAL A 75 -6.55 5.06 2.01
N GLY A 76 -6.46 6.07 2.85
CA GLY A 76 -7.41 7.17 2.90
C GLY A 76 -8.65 6.88 3.73
N LEU A 77 -9.73 7.56 3.39
CA LEU A 77 -10.97 7.53 4.15
C LEU A 77 -11.80 6.29 3.84
N VAL A 78 -12.55 5.83 4.84
CA VAL A 78 -13.42 4.66 4.67
C VAL A 78 -14.61 4.93 3.74
N ARG A 79 -14.89 6.20 3.41
CA ARG A 79 -15.90 6.58 2.42
C ARG A 79 -15.33 7.03 1.09
N ASP A 80 -14.03 6.95 0.94
CA ASP A 80 -13.32 7.15 -0.31
C ASP A 80 -12.24 6.08 -0.36
N VAL A 81 -12.67 4.89 -0.74
CA VAL A 81 -11.93 3.65 -0.52
C VAL A 81 -10.86 3.48 -1.58
N VAL A 82 -9.65 3.18 -1.13
CA VAL A 82 -8.56 2.65 -1.97
C VAL A 82 -8.00 1.43 -1.26
N LEU A 83 -8.22 0.26 -1.84
CA LEU A 83 -7.71 -1.00 -1.30
C LEU A 83 -6.75 -1.64 -2.29
N VAL A 84 -5.59 -2.00 -1.80
CA VAL A 84 -4.56 -2.71 -2.58
C VAL A 84 -4.41 -4.12 -2.03
N GLU A 85 -4.46 -5.09 -2.92
CA GLU A 85 -4.08 -6.47 -2.63
C GLU A 85 -2.82 -6.77 -3.42
N GLY A 86 -1.77 -7.22 -2.75
CA GLY A 86 -0.49 -7.40 -3.40
C GLY A 86 0.40 -8.44 -2.77
N THR A 87 1.59 -8.52 -3.33
CA THR A 87 2.67 -9.35 -2.82
C THR A 87 3.86 -8.49 -2.47
N ALA A 88 4.49 -8.79 -1.35
CA ALA A 88 5.60 -8.01 -0.82
C ALA A 88 6.92 -8.73 -1.01
N ARG A 89 7.93 -7.99 -1.45
CA ARG A 89 9.32 -8.45 -1.51
C ARG A 89 10.13 -7.73 -0.44
N ALA A 90 10.82 -8.49 0.40
CA ALA A 90 11.59 -7.98 1.52
C ALA A 90 13.00 -7.57 1.10
N THR A 91 13.49 -6.47 1.65
CA THR A 91 14.88 -6.04 1.55
C THR A 91 15.32 -5.56 2.93
N PRO A 92 16.39 -6.13 3.53
CA PRO A 92 16.93 -5.60 4.77
C PRO A 92 17.32 -4.13 4.61
N ALA A 93 17.16 -3.34 5.67
CA ALA A 93 17.40 -1.90 5.59
C ALA A 93 18.84 -1.54 5.19
N ASP A 94 19.82 -2.37 5.55
CA ASP A 94 21.23 -2.17 5.18
C ASP A 94 21.55 -2.53 3.72
N GLU A 95 20.59 -3.13 3.01
CA GLU A 95 20.76 -3.52 1.60
C GLU A 95 19.91 -2.66 0.64
N ILE A 96 19.13 -1.71 1.15
CA ILE A 96 18.29 -0.88 0.29
C ILE A 96 19.17 0.08 -0.54
N PRO A 97 18.90 0.27 -1.84
CA PRO A 97 19.61 1.29 -2.60
C PRO A 97 19.45 2.68 -1.98
N ALA A 98 20.53 3.46 -1.96
CA ALA A 98 20.54 4.78 -1.30
C ALA A 98 19.41 5.69 -1.77
N GLU A 99 19.15 5.72 -3.09
CA GLU A 99 18.07 6.55 -3.68
C GLU A 99 16.70 6.19 -3.14
N VAL A 100 16.45 4.90 -2.99
CA VAL A 100 15.16 4.37 -2.49
C VAL A 100 15.01 4.71 -1.01
N GLY A 101 16.05 4.47 -0.22
CA GLY A 101 16.04 4.79 1.19
C GLY A 101 15.88 6.29 1.47
N ASP A 102 16.51 7.13 0.66
CA ASP A 102 16.39 8.60 0.77
C ASP A 102 14.96 9.05 0.44
N ALA A 103 14.37 8.51 -0.63
CA ALA A 103 13.01 8.84 -1.03
C ALA A 103 12.00 8.42 0.03
N PHE A 104 12.17 7.24 0.62
CA PHE A 104 11.29 6.77 1.69
C PHE A 104 11.41 7.67 2.92
N ALA A 105 12.62 8.02 3.33
CA ALA A 105 12.85 8.88 4.50
C ALA A 105 12.20 10.27 4.30
N ALA A 106 12.31 10.83 3.11
CA ALA A 106 11.72 12.12 2.79
C ALA A 106 10.19 12.08 2.88
N LYS A 107 9.57 11.00 2.38
CA LYS A 107 8.10 10.83 2.39
C LYS A 107 7.57 10.52 3.79
N ALA A 108 8.19 9.57 4.47
CA ALA A 108 7.72 9.05 5.75
C ALA A 108 8.11 9.93 6.95
N GLY A 109 9.14 10.76 6.81
CA GLY A 109 9.70 11.53 7.93
C GLY A 109 10.51 10.67 8.91
N PHE A 110 10.88 9.47 8.52
CA PHE A 110 11.59 8.51 9.34
C PHE A 110 12.52 7.68 8.45
N ASP A 111 13.75 7.47 8.91
CA ASP A 111 14.75 6.69 8.16
C ASP A 111 15.04 5.36 8.84
N PRO A 112 14.51 4.25 8.36
CA PRO A 112 14.75 2.93 8.95
C PRO A 112 16.22 2.53 9.00
N ARG A 113 17.05 3.06 8.09
CA ARG A 113 18.49 2.77 8.03
C ARG A 113 19.26 3.27 9.25
N LYS A 114 18.69 4.28 9.94
CA LYS A 114 19.29 4.92 11.10
C LYS A 114 18.81 4.35 12.44
N SER A 115 17.88 3.39 12.40
CA SER A 115 17.37 2.77 13.62
C SER A 115 18.42 1.87 14.26
N ALA A 116 18.43 1.85 15.59
CA ALA A 116 19.27 0.91 16.34
C ALA A 116 18.81 -0.52 16.18
N ASP A 117 17.49 -0.73 16.04
CA ASP A 117 16.91 -2.04 15.79
C ASP A 117 16.91 -2.36 14.30
N PRO A 118 17.06 -3.63 13.89
CA PRO A 118 16.98 -3.99 12.48
C PRO A 118 15.59 -3.73 11.90
N TYR A 119 15.56 -3.23 10.66
CA TYR A 119 14.34 -2.99 9.89
C TYR A 119 14.43 -3.70 8.56
N HIS A 120 13.27 -4.02 7.99
CA HIS A 120 13.12 -4.42 6.61
C HIS A 120 12.25 -3.41 5.86
N TYR A 121 12.57 -3.23 4.57
CA TYR A 121 11.65 -2.63 3.62
C TYR A 121 10.90 -3.74 2.92
N PHE A 122 9.65 -3.46 2.57
CA PHE A 122 8.83 -4.38 1.79
C PHE A 122 8.24 -3.60 0.62
N HIS A 123 8.57 -4.03 -0.59
CA HIS A 123 7.98 -3.46 -1.80
C HIS A 123 6.75 -4.28 -2.18
N ILE A 124 5.59 -3.63 -2.15
CA ILE A 124 4.30 -4.26 -2.42
C ILE A 124 3.95 -4.02 -3.88
N THR A 125 3.90 -5.09 -4.66
CA THR A 125 3.44 -5.04 -6.04
C THR A 125 1.93 -5.29 -6.05
N PRO A 126 1.13 -4.31 -6.51
CA PRO A 126 -0.31 -4.48 -6.56
C PRO A 126 -0.72 -5.55 -7.56
N ARG A 127 -1.51 -6.50 -7.12
CA ARG A 127 -2.17 -7.46 -7.99
C ARG A 127 -3.59 -7.03 -8.29
N ARG A 128 -4.24 -6.43 -7.30
CA ARG A 128 -5.57 -5.88 -7.42
C ARG A 128 -5.61 -4.55 -6.68
N LEU A 129 -6.19 -3.55 -7.30
CA LEU A 129 -6.48 -2.28 -6.65
C LEU A 129 -7.93 -1.92 -6.91
N GLN A 130 -8.65 -1.62 -5.84
CA GLN A 130 -10.06 -1.25 -5.89
C GLN A 130 -10.24 0.16 -5.34
N ALA A 131 -11.07 0.94 -6.01
CA ALA A 131 -11.42 2.29 -5.55
C ALA A 131 -12.89 2.56 -5.79
N TRP A 132 -13.58 3.05 -4.77
CA TRP A 132 -15.00 3.46 -4.87
C TRP A 132 -15.35 4.40 -3.72
N ARG A 133 -16.39 5.20 -3.91
CA ARG A 133 -16.91 6.11 -2.90
C ARG A 133 -18.25 5.64 -2.35
N GLU A 134 -19.24 5.48 -3.23
CA GLU A 134 -20.59 5.06 -2.87
C GLU A 134 -20.96 3.78 -3.62
N ALA A 135 -22.12 3.23 -3.29
CA ALA A 135 -22.59 1.98 -3.91
C ALA A 135 -22.69 2.04 -5.44
N ASP A 136 -22.93 3.24 -5.99
CA ASP A 136 -22.98 3.48 -7.44
C ASP A 136 -21.62 3.37 -8.14
N GLU A 137 -20.53 3.33 -7.36
CA GLU A 137 -19.18 3.10 -7.89
C GLU A 137 -18.67 1.68 -7.68
N LEU A 138 -19.47 0.78 -7.13
CA LEU A 138 -19.06 -0.62 -6.94
C LEU A 138 -18.79 -1.31 -8.27
N ALA A 139 -19.62 -1.01 -9.28
CA ALA A 139 -19.31 -1.45 -10.65
C ALA A 139 -18.03 -0.76 -11.13
N GLY A 140 -17.12 -1.54 -11.71
CA GLY A 140 -15.86 -1.02 -12.23
C GLY A 140 -14.85 -0.61 -11.17
N ARG A 141 -15.00 -1.08 -9.91
CA ARG A 141 -14.08 -0.70 -8.84
C ARG A 141 -12.67 -1.29 -8.98
N ASP A 142 -12.48 -2.34 -9.76
CA ASP A 142 -11.17 -2.92 -10.01
C ASP A 142 -10.39 -2.04 -11.00
N LEU A 143 -9.50 -1.20 -10.50
CA LEU A 143 -8.63 -0.36 -11.32
C LEU A 143 -7.35 -1.07 -11.71
N ILE A 144 -6.89 -2.03 -10.90
CA ILE A 144 -5.85 -2.99 -11.24
C ILE A 144 -6.43 -4.38 -11.06
N ARG A 145 -6.23 -5.24 -12.06
CA ARG A 145 -6.62 -6.65 -12.04
C ARG A 145 -5.49 -7.47 -12.64
N ASP A 146 -5.11 -8.55 -11.95
CA ASP A 146 -4.00 -9.40 -12.37
C ASP A 146 -2.71 -8.62 -12.62
N GLY A 147 -2.47 -7.58 -11.81
CA GLY A 147 -1.27 -6.75 -11.87
C GLY A 147 -1.28 -5.66 -12.93
N GLU A 148 -2.36 -5.49 -13.66
CA GLU A 148 -2.45 -4.51 -14.75
C GLU A 148 -3.58 -3.51 -14.55
N TRP A 149 -3.33 -2.25 -14.92
CA TRP A 149 -4.38 -1.23 -14.92
C TRP A 149 -5.48 -1.58 -15.92
N THR A 150 -6.72 -1.49 -15.48
CA THR A 150 -7.90 -1.68 -16.34
C THR A 150 -8.30 -0.41 -17.07
N VAL A 151 -7.70 0.73 -16.69
CA VAL A 151 -7.98 2.06 -17.23
C VAL A 151 -6.68 2.65 -17.72
N SER A 152 -6.69 3.23 -18.91
CA SER A 152 -5.51 3.89 -19.51
C SER A 152 -5.15 5.22 -18.84
#